data_5aa47bfe5ad4e836aa2b4da09cf9d75d
#
_entry.id   5aa47bfe5ad4e836aa2b4da09cf9d75d
#
_cell.length_a   1.000
_cell.length_b   1.000
_cell.length_c   1.000
_cell.angle_alpha   90.00
_cell.angle_beta   90.00
_cell.angle_gamma   90.00
#
_symmetry.space_group_name_H-M   'P 1'
#
loop_
_entity.id
_entity.type
_entity.pdbx_description
1 polymer ?
#
loop_
_entity_poly.entity_id
_entity_poly.type
_entity_poly.pdbx_seq_one_letter_code
_entity_poly.pdbx_strand_id
1 'polypeptide(L)'
;MLRIIFFTLFCLVLNAKEISPEFSLKTSGAVTDFIVENNILYIGTTASSIDIFSLEKKERINSITIPKIKDFLGDIIDAKIFSVDKINNKILILSQGENGGRNIFIYEDNKLQNIINAKDRLFIAQAKFLDDNHILYALLSNQIFIYDIKNSKIINEIQVSQSSFSHFVLSDDKKTILVTDESGVINQYDTKDLKKLNTFKGQNVDRVFQIDIKKDTILASGQDRRAAIYFTNGKVPFYKSFDFLVYAGALSPSSNLACVSSDENNNALVFDINKNEDKYLLTQNKAILTKILFLDEKNIAISSDDENINFYNLKIKE
;
A
#
# COMPACT_ATOMS: atom_id res chain seq x y z
N MET A 1 63.27 9.27 18.84
CA MET A 1 62.58 8.75 17.62
C MET A 1 61.21 8.26 17.99
N LEU A 2 60.18 9.10 17.81
CA LEU A 2 58.79 8.78 18.14
C LEU A 2 58.17 8.13 16.89
N ARG A 3 57.83 6.85 16.95
CA ARG A 3 57.12 6.14 15.87
C ARG A 3 55.64 6.41 16.03
N ILE A 4 55.06 7.26 15.15
CA ILE A 4 53.65 7.45 15.00
C ILE A 4 53.07 6.27 14.20
N ILE A 5 52.32 5.39 14.86
CA ILE A 5 51.59 4.31 14.19
C ILE A 5 50.24 4.91 13.72
N PHE A 6 50.13 5.09 12.40
CA PHE A 6 48.84 5.45 11.75
C PHE A 6 47.94 4.20 11.74
N PHE A 7 46.88 4.20 12.56
CA PHE A 7 45.81 3.22 12.49
C PHE A 7 44.84 3.70 11.43
N THR A 8 44.93 3.17 10.21
CA THR A 8 43.87 3.35 9.18
C THR A 8 42.67 2.50 9.57
N LEU A 9 41.66 3.17 10.11
CA LEU A 9 40.35 2.56 10.33
C LEU A 9 39.71 2.32 8.95
N PHE A 10 39.74 1.08 8.48
CA PHE A 10 39.05 0.67 7.26
C PHE A 10 37.57 0.51 7.64
N CYS A 11 36.76 1.56 7.45
CA CYS A 11 35.29 1.43 7.49
C CYS A 11 34.86 0.55 6.33
N LEU A 12 34.57 -0.71 6.58
CA LEU A 12 33.83 -1.56 5.65
C LEU A 12 32.41 -0.97 5.55
N VAL A 13 32.16 -0.19 4.52
CA VAL A 13 30.82 0.18 4.10
C VAL A 13 30.19 -1.12 3.56
N LEU A 14 29.41 -1.79 4.39
CA LEU A 14 28.57 -2.92 3.95
C LEU A 14 27.47 -2.34 3.05
N ASN A 15 27.74 -2.30 1.76
CA ASN A 15 26.71 -1.96 0.77
C ASN A 15 25.64 -3.05 0.77
N ALA A 16 24.36 -2.64 0.68
CA ALA A 16 23.25 -3.55 0.49
C ALA A 16 23.50 -4.42 -0.76
N LYS A 17 23.16 -5.71 -0.66
CA LYS A 17 23.33 -6.64 -1.78
C LYS A 17 22.25 -6.37 -2.84
N GLU A 18 22.68 -6.08 -4.07
CA GLU A 18 21.75 -5.90 -5.19
C GLU A 18 21.06 -7.20 -5.60
N ILE A 19 19.76 -7.09 -5.85
CA ILE A 19 18.90 -8.17 -6.33
C ILE A 19 18.04 -7.65 -7.48
N SER A 20 18.09 -8.35 -8.61
CA SER A 20 17.20 -8.15 -9.75
C SER A 20 15.94 -9.01 -9.63
N PRO A 21 14.84 -8.65 -10.31
CA PRO A 21 13.63 -9.47 -10.30
C PRO A 21 13.90 -10.90 -10.80
N GLU A 22 13.31 -11.88 -10.14
CA GLU A 22 13.31 -13.27 -10.66
C GLU A 22 12.39 -13.40 -11.87
N PHE A 23 11.27 -12.69 -11.86
CA PHE A 23 10.34 -12.57 -12.98
C PHE A 23 9.48 -11.32 -12.82
N SER A 24 8.78 -10.96 -13.91
CA SER A 24 7.81 -9.86 -13.93
C SER A 24 6.52 -10.33 -14.58
N LEU A 25 5.38 -9.84 -14.08
CA LEU A 25 4.07 -10.04 -14.70
C LEU A 25 3.62 -8.77 -15.39
N LYS A 26 3.18 -8.88 -16.65
CA LYS A 26 2.65 -7.76 -17.42
C LYS A 26 1.13 -7.73 -17.33
N THR A 27 0.60 -6.57 -16.96
CA THR A 27 -0.83 -6.28 -16.78
C THR A 27 -1.43 -5.58 -17.99
N SER A 28 -2.76 -5.43 -18.03
CA SER A 28 -3.49 -4.80 -19.13
C SER A 28 -3.38 -3.27 -19.19
N GLY A 29 -2.91 -2.63 -18.14
CA GLY A 29 -2.66 -1.19 -18.01
C GLY A 29 -1.76 -0.92 -16.81
N ALA A 30 -1.39 0.33 -16.53
CA ALA A 30 -0.56 0.68 -15.39
C ALA A 30 -1.20 0.18 -14.07
N VAL A 31 -0.36 -0.40 -13.20
CA VAL A 31 -0.79 -0.99 -11.92
C VAL A 31 -1.10 0.12 -10.92
N THR A 32 -2.27 0.07 -10.35
CA THR A 32 -2.73 1.09 -9.38
C THR A 32 -2.83 0.59 -7.96
N ASP A 33 -3.23 -0.65 -7.77
CA ASP A 33 -3.28 -1.37 -6.50
C ASP A 33 -3.26 -2.89 -6.77
N PHE A 34 -2.80 -3.68 -5.82
CA PHE A 34 -2.90 -5.13 -5.90
C PHE A 34 -2.92 -5.78 -4.52
N ILE A 35 -3.54 -6.92 -4.44
CA ILE A 35 -3.55 -7.78 -3.24
C ILE A 35 -3.21 -9.20 -3.63
N VAL A 36 -2.80 -9.99 -2.65
CA VAL A 36 -2.52 -11.43 -2.81
C VAL A 36 -3.36 -12.21 -1.81
N GLU A 37 -4.05 -13.22 -2.29
CA GLU A 37 -4.75 -14.20 -1.46
C GLU A 37 -4.60 -15.60 -2.06
N ASN A 38 -4.15 -16.58 -1.29
CA ASN A 38 -4.00 -17.99 -1.71
C ASN A 38 -3.21 -18.14 -3.03
N ASN A 39 -2.07 -17.48 -3.16
CA ASN A 39 -1.21 -17.48 -4.35
C ASN A 39 -1.88 -16.91 -5.63
N ILE A 40 -2.95 -16.15 -5.48
CA ILE A 40 -3.60 -15.42 -6.56
C ILE A 40 -3.43 -13.92 -6.33
N LEU A 41 -2.97 -13.20 -7.36
CA LEU A 41 -2.97 -11.73 -7.38
C LEU A 41 -4.26 -11.22 -8.01
N TYR A 42 -4.80 -10.17 -7.39
CA TYR A 42 -5.89 -9.35 -7.92
C TYR A 42 -5.35 -7.94 -8.09
N ILE A 43 -5.25 -7.49 -9.35
CA ILE A 43 -4.50 -6.29 -9.72
C ILE A 43 -5.46 -5.29 -10.36
N GLY A 44 -5.63 -4.13 -9.72
CA GLY A 44 -6.33 -2.99 -10.28
C GLY A 44 -5.45 -2.24 -11.28
N THR A 45 -6.01 -1.88 -12.42
CA THR A 45 -5.28 -1.22 -13.50
C THR A 45 -5.92 0.08 -13.95
N THR A 46 -5.23 0.82 -14.81
CA THR A 46 -5.79 1.99 -15.49
C THR A 46 -6.67 1.62 -16.70
N ALA A 47 -6.78 0.35 -17.07
CA ALA A 47 -7.46 -0.15 -18.28
C ALA A 47 -8.87 -0.68 -18.01
N SER A 48 -9.61 -0.13 -17.03
CA SER A 48 -10.96 -0.58 -16.63
C SER A 48 -11.01 -2.05 -16.23
N SER A 49 -9.93 -2.61 -15.70
CA SER A 49 -9.85 -4.04 -15.40
C SER A 49 -9.17 -4.36 -14.09
N ILE A 50 -9.62 -5.45 -13.49
CA ILE A 50 -8.88 -6.19 -12.47
C ILE A 50 -8.30 -7.42 -13.14
N ASP A 51 -6.98 -7.48 -13.29
CA ASP A 51 -6.28 -8.65 -13.80
C ASP A 51 -6.04 -9.65 -12.67
N ILE A 52 -6.28 -10.93 -12.94
CA ILE A 52 -6.13 -12.01 -11.96
C ILE A 52 -5.03 -12.94 -12.43
N PHE A 53 -3.96 -13.05 -11.65
CA PHE A 53 -2.79 -13.87 -11.96
C PHE A 53 -2.61 -14.99 -10.93
N SER A 54 -2.18 -16.15 -11.42
CA SER A 54 -1.67 -17.23 -10.57
C SER A 54 -0.17 -17.04 -10.37
N LEU A 55 0.28 -16.93 -9.11
CA LEU A 55 1.71 -16.89 -8.78
C LEU A 55 2.41 -18.21 -9.08
N GLU A 56 1.71 -19.33 -8.90
CA GLU A 56 2.25 -20.66 -9.19
C GLU A 56 2.54 -20.83 -10.69
N LYS A 57 1.56 -20.47 -11.55
CA LYS A 57 1.70 -20.58 -13.01
C LYS A 57 2.44 -19.41 -13.63
N LYS A 58 2.61 -18.29 -12.91
CA LYS A 58 3.18 -17.03 -13.40
C LYS A 58 2.46 -16.50 -14.64
N GLU A 59 1.14 -16.66 -14.71
CA GLU A 59 0.33 -16.23 -15.84
C GLU A 59 -1.00 -15.61 -15.40
N ARG A 60 -1.58 -14.77 -16.28
CA ARG A 60 -2.93 -14.25 -16.10
C ARG A 60 -3.94 -15.36 -16.36
N ILE A 61 -4.77 -15.65 -15.35
CA ILE A 61 -5.78 -16.70 -15.39
C ILE A 61 -7.18 -16.16 -15.65
N ASN A 62 -7.43 -14.87 -15.35
CA ASN A 62 -8.73 -14.24 -15.57
C ASN A 62 -8.59 -12.72 -15.60
N SER A 63 -9.66 -12.01 -15.96
CA SER A 63 -9.79 -10.56 -15.85
C SER A 63 -11.26 -10.20 -15.63
N ILE A 64 -11.50 -9.20 -14.74
CA ILE A 64 -12.82 -8.62 -14.50
C ILE A 64 -12.82 -7.22 -15.11
N THR A 65 -13.73 -6.96 -16.03
CA THR A 65 -13.87 -5.65 -16.66
C THR A 65 -14.97 -4.85 -15.96
N ILE A 66 -14.70 -3.57 -15.67
CA ILE A 66 -15.67 -2.60 -15.19
C ILE A 66 -16.12 -1.67 -16.35
N PRO A 67 -17.28 -1.01 -16.21
CA PRO A 67 -17.75 -0.06 -17.22
C PRO A 67 -16.75 1.07 -17.46
N LYS A 68 -16.53 1.42 -18.73
CA LYS A 68 -15.87 2.65 -19.14
C LYS A 68 -16.71 3.86 -18.75
N ILE A 69 -16.10 5.01 -18.68
CA ILE A 69 -16.75 6.28 -18.27
C ILE A 69 -16.65 7.32 -19.38
N LYS A 70 -17.47 8.36 -19.30
CA LYS A 70 -17.31 9.56 -20.12
C LYS A 70 -16.45 10.57 -19.40
N ASP A 71 -15.49 11.15 -20.10
CA ASP A 71 -14.71 12.28 -19.64
C ASP A 71 -15.49 13.60 -19.76
N PHE A 72 -14.85 14.74 -19.46
CA PHE A 72 -15.48 16.07 -19.54
C PHE A 72 -15.80 16.51 -20.97
N LEU A 73 -15.16 15.94 -21.97
CA LEU A 73 -15.40 16.23 -23.40
C LEU A 73 -16.47 15.30 -23.98
N GLY A 74 -16.89 14.27 -23.23
CA GLY A 74 -17.86 13.28 -23.65
C GLY A 74 -17.24 12.03 -24.29
N ASP A 75 -15.91 11.94 -24.35
CA ASP A 75 -15.21 10.80 -24.90
C ASP A 75 -15.28 9.60 -23.93
N ILE A 76 -15.40 8.41 -24.51
CA ILE A 76 -15.42 7.15 -23.73
C ILE A 76 -13.98 6.76 -23.41
N ILE A 77 -13.62 6.77 -22.14
CA ILE A 77 -12.29 6.44 -21.62
C ILE A 77 -12.35 5.27 -20.64
N ASP A 78 -11.19 4.64 -20.43
CA ASP A 78 -11.04 3.63 -19.39
C ASP A 78 -11.15 4.25 -18.00
N ALA A 79 -11.85 3.56 -17.10
CA ALA A 79 -11.99 3.96 -15.70
C ALA A 79 -10.82 3.40 -14.89
N LYS A 80 -10.00 4.28 -14.29
CA LYS A 80 -8.91 3.89 -13.39
C LYS A 80 -9.47 3.18 -12.15
N ILE A 81 -8.89 2.04 -11.78
CA ILE A 81 -9.11 1.40 -10.48
C ILE A 81 -8.23 2.12 -9.45
N PHE A 82 -8.74 2.43 -8.26
CA PHE A 82 -7.99 3.09 -7.19
C PHE A 82 -7.59 2.15 -6.06
N SER A 83 -8.47 1.22 -5.71
CA SER A 83 -8.14 0.17 -4.76
C SER A 83 -8.90 -1.12 -5.05
N VAL A 84 -8.30 -2.24 -4.68
CA VAL A 84 -8.87 -3.58 -4.77
C VAL A 84 -8.76 -4.23 -3.40
N ASP A 85 -9.81 -4.96 -3.01
CA ASP A 85 -9.78 -5.81 -1.82
C ASP A 85 -10.59 -7.08 -2.06
N LYS A 86 -10.39 -8.08 -1.20
CA LYS A 86 -11.08 -9.36 -1.33
C LYS A 86 -11.43 -9.95 0.03
N ILE A 87 -12.61 -10.56 0.10
CA ILE A 87 -13.03 -11.39 1.21
C ILE A 87 -13.86 -12.56 0.66
N ASN A 88 -13.51 -13.77 1.00
CA ASN A 88 -14.16 -14.98 0.50
C ASN A 88 -14.24 -14.98 -1.05
N ASN A 89 -15.45 -15.02 -1.64
CA ASN A 89 -15.68 -14.96 -3.09
C ASN A 89 -15.98 -13.54 -3.61
N LYS A 90 -15.97 -12.51 -2.73
CA LYS A 90 -16.25 -11.12 -3.09
C LYS A 90 -14.97 -10.34 -3.37
N ILE A 91 -14.96 -9.58 -4.47
CA ILE A 91 -13.90 -8.62 -4.79
C ILE A 91 -14.50 -7.22 -4.72
N LEU A 92 -13.91 -6.36 -3.89
CA LEU A 92 -14.23 -4.95 -3.76
C LEU A 92 -13.38 -4.15 -4.74
N ILE A 93 -14.02 -3.26 -5.49
CA ILE A 93 -13.38 -2.47 -6.54
C ILE A 93 -13.78 -1.01 -6.36
N LEU A 94 -12.81 -0.16 -6.03
CA LEU A 94 -13.00 1.28 -6.06
C LEU A 94 -12.47 1.81 -7.39
N SER A 95 -13.32 2.48 -8.17
CA SER A 95 -12.94 2.99 -9.48
C SER A 95 -13.26 4.47 -9.69
N GLN A 96 -12.64 5.04 -10.70
CA GLN A 96 -13.03 6.31 -11.29
C GLN A 96 -14.47 6.23 -11.80
N GLY A 97 -15.22 7.31 -11.60
CA GLY A 97 -16.54 7.51 -12.14
C GLY A 97 -16.62 8.81 -12.93
N GLU A 98 -17.76 9.09 -13.52
CA GLU A 98 -18.01 10.32 -14.26
C GLU A 98 -17.96 11.56 -13.35
N ASN A 99 -17.62 12.71 -13.92
CA ASN A 99 -17.58 14.01 -13.23
C ASN A 99 -16.70 14.04 -11.96
N GLY A 100 -15.63 13.25 -11.93
CA GLY A 100 -14.71 13.17 -10.80
C GLY A 100 -15.21 12.31 -9.63
N GLY A 101 -16.45 11.83 -9.67
CA GLY A 101 -16.98 10.92 -8.65
C GLY A 101 -16.28 9.56 -8.64
N ARG A 102 -16.64 8.71 -7.70
CA ARG A 102 -16.09 7.36 -7.56
C ARG A 102 -17.20 6.33 -7.50
N ASN A 103 -16.92 5.14 -8.04
CA ASN A 103 -17.81 3.99 -7.89
C ASN A 103 -17.16 2.96 -6.96
N ILE A 104 -17.96 2.35 -6.09
CA ILE A 104 -17.59 1.11 -5.43
C ILE A 104 -18.44 0.00 -6.02
N PHE A 105 -17.76 -1.02 -6.55
CA PHE A 105 -18.39 -2.25 -7.02
C PHE A 105 -18.01 -3.41 -6.10
N ILE A 106 -18.90 -4.39 -6.03
CA ILE A 106 -18.60 -5.74 -5.53
C ILE A 106 -18.82 -6.71 -6.71
N TYR A 107 -17.80 -7.50 -6.98
CA TYR A 107 -17.88 -8.60 -7.93
C TYR A 107 -17.96 -9.92 -7.17
N GLU A 108 -19.04 -10.65 -7.40
CA GLU A 108 -19.34 -11.94 -6.78
C GLU A 108 -20.15 -12.79 -7.77
N ASP A 109 -19.83 -14.09 -7.88
CA ASP A 109 -20.53 -15.06 -8.73
C ASP A 109 -20.74 -14.57 -10.18
N ASN A 110 -19.68 -14.02 -10.78
CA ASN A 110 -19.66 -13.45 -12.13
C ASN A 110 -20.63 -12.26 -12.33
N LYS A 111 -21.03 -11.59 -11.25
CA LYS A 111 -21.87 -10.39 -11.29
C LYS A 111 -21.14 -9.21 -10.70
N LEU A 112 -21.21 -8.08 -11.39
CA LEU A 112 -20.69 -6.80 -10.92
C LEU A 112 -21.87 -5.96 -10.40
N GLN A 113 -21.88 -5.69 -9.10
CA GLN A 113 -22.89 -4.86 -8.44
C GLN A 113 -22.29 -3.52 -8.05
N ASN A 114 -22.93 -2.41 -8.44
CA ASN A 114 -22.55 -1.08 -7.98
C ASN A 114 -23.20 -0.82 -6.59
N ILE A 115 -22.32 -0.57 -5.59
CA ILE A 115 -22.71 -0.36 -4.18
C ILE A 115 -22.79 1.14 -3.85
N ILE A 116 -21.82 1.93 -4.33
CA ILE A 116 -21.79 3.39 -4.22
C ILE A 116 -21.55 3.95 -5.62
N ASN A 117 -22.42 4.88 -6.03
CA ASN A 117 -22.39 5.41 -7.39
C ASN A 117 -21.64 6.76 -7.45
N ALA A 118 -20.93 7.01 -8.53
CA ALA A 118 -20.23 8.27 -8.78
C ALA A 118 -21.16 9.50 -8.74
N LYS A 119 -22.47 9.32 -9.00
CA LYS A 119 -23.48 10.39 -8.90
C LYS A 119 -23.66 10.93 -7.49
N ASP A 120 -23.28 10.15 -6.47
CA ASP A 120 -23.31 10.59 -5.06
C ASP A 120 -22.21 11.61 -4.76
N ARG A 121 -21.28 11.84 -5.72
CA ARG A 121 -20.20 12.81 -5.66
C ARG A 121 -19.28 12.62 -4.45
N LEU A 122 -19.11 11.38 -4.00
CA LEU A 122 -18.16 11.03 -2.96
C LEU A 122 -16.77 10.85 -3.58
N PHE A 123 -15.80 11.66 -3.14
CA PHE A 123 -14.41 11.58 -3.59
C PHE A 123 -13.65 10.53 -2.76
N ILE A 124 -14.03 9.27 -2.93
CA ILE A 124 -13.46 8.16 -2.19
C ILE A 124 -12.02 7.93 -2.66
N ALA A 125 -11.08 7.86 -1.72
CA ALA A 125 -9.67 7.66 -1.99
C ALA A 125 -9.26 6.18 -1.87
N GLN A 126 -9.83 5.47 -0.90
CA GLN A 126 -9.50 4.07 -0.61
C GLN A 126 -10.71 3.36 0.00
N ALA A 127 -10.87 2.06 -0.28
CA ALA A 127 -11.93 1.22 0.28
C ALA A 127 -11.41 -0.20 0.57
N LYS A 128 -11.82 -0.80 1.68
CA LYS A 128 -11.47 -2.17 2.10
C LYS A 128 -12.66 -2.84 2.77
N PHE A 129 -12.74 -4.16 2.70
CA PHE A 129 -13.69 -4.94 3.49
C PHE A 129 -13.29 -4.96 4.97
N LEU A 130 -14.21 -4.67 5.86
CA LEU A 130 -14.10 -5.03 7.27
C LEU A 130 -14.48 -6.50 7.48
N ASP A 131 -15.65 -6.87 6.96
CA ASP A 131 -16.18 -8.24 6.96
C ASP A 131 -17.07 -8.45 5.72
N ASP A 132 -17.81 -9.56 5.68
CA ASP A 132 -18.69 -9.91 4.54
C ASP A 132 -19.83 -8.91 4.29
N ASN A 133 -20.20 -8.12 5.28
CA ASN A 133 -21.35 -7.20 5.23
C ASN A 133 -20.94 -5.72 5.33
N HIS A 134 -19.70 -5.42 5.71
CA HIS A 134 -19.26 -4.06 5.94
C HIS A 134 -18.00 -3.71 5.14
N ILE A 135 -18.02 -2.51 4.56
CA ILE A 135 -16.83 -1.89 3.98
C ILE A 135 -16.46 -0.64 4.77
N LEU A 136 -15.17 -0.39 4.82
CA LEU A 136 -14.60 0.85 5.31
C LEU A 136 -14.05 1.61 4.11
N TYR A 137 -14.40 2.90 3.99
CA TYR A 137 -13.83 3.75 2.95
C TYR A 137 -13.44 5.13 3.51
N ALA A 138 -12.45 5.74 2.87
CA ALA A 138 -11.94 7.06 3.19
C ALA A 138 -12.21 8.03 2.04
N LEU A 139 -12.60 9.27 2.36
CA LEU A 139 -12.65 10.37 1.40
C LEU A 139 -11.34 11.14 1.36
N LEU A 140 -11.06 11.83 0.26
CA LEU A 140 -9.94 12.77 0.13
C LEU A 140 -9.96 13.86 1.20
N SER A 141 -11.14 14.23 1.72
CA SER A 141 -11.35 15.16 2.84
C SER A 141 -11.01 14.59 4.22
N ASN A 142 -10.43 13.37 4.28
CA ASN A 142 -10.02 12.70 5.52
C ASN A 142 -11.19 12.33 6.45
N GLN A 143 -12.32 11.98 5.85
CA GLN A 143 -13.46 11.35 6.54
C GLN A 143 -13.40 9.86 6.31
N ILE A 144 -13.67 9.08 7.36
CA ILE A 144 -13.73 7.61 7.32
C ILE A 144 -15.16 7.19 7.59
N PHE A 145 -15.65 6.24 6.82
CA PHE A 145 -17.01 5.70 6.91
C PHE A 145 -16.99 4.19 7.04
N ILE A 146 -17.90 3.66 7.85
CA ILE A 146 -18.29 2.25 7.83
C ILE A 146 -19.65 2.14 7.17
N TYR A 147 -19.75 1.36 6.12
CA TYR A 147 -20.93 1.19 5.31
C TYR A 147 -21.42 -0.26 5.37
N ASP A 148 -22.70 -0.42 5.72
CA ASP A 148 -23.42 -1.70 5.72
C ASP A 148 -23.92 -1.98 4.30
N ILE A 149 -23.34 -3.01 3.68
CA ILE A 149 -23.63 -3.41 2.29
C ILE A 149 -25.08 -3.89 2.16
N LYS A 150 -25.54 -4.70 3.12
CA LYS A 150 -26.86 -5.32 3.08
C LYS A 150 -27.99 -4.29 3.19
N ASN A 151 -27.81 -3.31 4.08
CA ASN A 151 -28.83 -2.28 4.34
C ASN A 151 -28.59 -0.99 3.53
N SER A 152 -27.52 -0.94 2.72
CA SER A 152 -27.12 0.20 1.88
C SER A 152 -27.10 1.52 2.66
N LYS A 153 -26.42 1.54 3.83
CA LYS A 153 -26.36 2.72 4.70
C LYS A 153 -25.03 2.86 5.42
N ILE A 154 -24.66 4.10 5.70
CA ILE A 154 -23.56 4.43 6.61
C ILE A 154 -24.02 4.12 8.03
N ILE A 155 -23.19 3.36 8.78
CA ILE A 155 -23.47 3.00 10.18
C ILE A 155 -22.56 3.72 11.15
N ASN A 156 -21.40 4.20 10.69
CA ASN A 156 -20.50 5.00 11.50
C ASN A 156 -19.62 5.91 10.62
N GLU A 157 -19.21 7.06 11.16
CA GLU A 157 -18.34 8.01 10.46
C GLU A 157 -17.51 8.84 11.42
N ILE A 158 -16.32 9.28 10.99
CA ILE A 158 -15.47 10.23 11.69
C ILE A 158 -14.77 11.19 10.73
N GLN A 159 -14.52 12.42 11.19
CA GLN A 159 -13.53 13.32 10.62
C GLN A 159 -12.20 13.09 11.35
N VAL A 160 -11.18 12.58 10.64
CA VAL A 160 -9.88 12.26 11.25
C VAL A 160 -9.10 13.53 11.59
N SER A 161 -8.99 14.44 10.63
CA SER A 161 -8.35 15.76 10.76
C SER A 161 -8.83 16.69 9.64
N GLN A 162 -8.34 17.93 9.60
CA GLN A 162 -8.59 18.89 8.50
C GLN A 162 -7.56 18.77 7.36
N SER A 163 -6.52 17.94 7.52
CA SER A 163 -5.53 17.66 6.47
C SER A 163 -6.11 16.69 5.44
N SER A 164 -5.60 16.73 4.20
CA SER A 164 -6.02 15.80 3.16
C SER A 164 -5.59 14.38 3.49
N PHE A 165 -6.48 13.43 3.26
CA PHE A 165 -6.22 12.00 3.41
C PHE A 165 -5.05 11.54 2.53
N SER A 166 -4.26 10.61 3.04
CA SER A 166 -3.19 9.95 2.29
C SER A 166 -3.40 8.45 2.16
N HIS A 167 -3.47 7.75 3.27
CA HIS A 167 -3.57 6.29 3.25
C HIS A 167 -4.19 5.75 4.54
N PHE A 168 -4.82 4.58 4.47
CA PHE A 168 -5.14 3.80 5.65
C PHE A 168 -4.75 2.32 5.49
N VAL A 169 -4.51 1.65 6.60
CA VAL A 169 -4.30 0.20 6.67
C VAL A 169 -5.09 -0.39 7.84
N LEU A 170 -5.66 -1.58 7.62
CA LEU A 170 -6.28 -2.38 8.66
C LEU A 170 -5.22 -3.27 9.32
N SER A 171 -5.34 -3.51 10.64
CA SER A 171 -4.60 -4.59 11.30
C SER A 171 -4.99 -5.95 10.71
N ASP A 172 -4.12 -6.96 10.84
CA ASP A 172 -4.37 -8.30 10.28
C ASP A 172 -5.68 -8.93 10.80
N ASP A 173 -6.08 -8.65 12.02
CA ASP A 173 -7.36 -9.09 12.62
C ASP A 173 -8.53 -8.15 12.32
N LYS A 174 -8.29 -7.09 11.55
CA LYS A 174 -9.23 -6.03 11.15
C LYS A 174 -9.94 -5.31 12.32
N LYS A 175 -9.42 -5.40 13.55
CA LYS A 175 -10.02 -4.72 14.71
C LYS A 175 -9.58 -3.27 14.83
N THR A 176 -8.47 -2.89 14.22
CA THR A 176 -8.00 -1.51 14.23
C THR A 176 -7.66 -1.03 12.82
N ILE A 177 -7.82 0.28 12.62
CA ILE A 177 -7.38 0.99 11.43
C ILE A 177 -6.35 2.05 11.82
N LEU A 178 -5.28 2.14 11.05
CA LEU A 178 -4.37 3.28 11.06
C LEU A 178 -4.68 4.18 9.89
N VAL A 179 -4.80 5.48 10.14
CA VAL A 179 -5.07 6.50 9.12
C VAL A 179 -3.99 7.56 9.16
N THR A 180 -3.49 7.96 8.01
CA THR A 180 -2.50 9.01 7.88
C THR A 180 -2.91 10.04 6.82
N ASP A 181 -2.32 11.21 6.91
CA ASP A 181 -2.66 12.37 6.09
C ASP A 181 -1.42 13.24 5.77
N GLU A 182 -1.63 14.42 5.22
CA GLU A 182 -0.56 15.36 4.83
C GLU A 182 0.22 15.95 6.02
N SER A 183 -0.25 15.78 7.26
CA SER A 183 0.43 16.32 8.45
C SER A 183 1.57 15.45 8.97
N GLY A 184 1.73 14.22 8.46
CA GLY A 184 2.69 13.26 8.99
C GLY A 184 2.24 12.54 10.27
N VAL A 185 1.01 12.78 10.72
CA VAL A 185 0.42 12.14 11.88
C VAL A 185 -0.28 10.85 11.49
N ILE A 186 -0.13 9.81 12.30
CA ILE A 186 -0.85 8.54 12.15
C ILE A 186 -1.81 8.41 13.34
N ASN A 187 -3.09 8.25 13.05
CA ASN A 187 -4.13 8.05 14.05
C ASN A 187 -4.63 6.60 14.00
N GLN A 188 -4.77 5.96 15.14
CA GLN A 188 -5.29 4.60 15.28
C GLN A 188 -6.70 4.65 15.86
N TYR A 189 -7.61 3.89 15.27
CA TYR A 189 -9.01 3.78 15.70
C TYR A 189 -9.43 2.32 15.81
N ASP A 190 -10.38 2.05 16.68
CA ASP A 190 -11.14 0.80 16.72
C ASP A 190 -12.07 0.74 15.50
N THR A 191 -12.18 -0.39 14.82
CA THR A 191 -13.04 -0.53 13.64
C THR A 191 -14.51 -0.75 13.97
N LYS A 192 -14.85 -1.06 15.22
CA LYS A 192 -16.24 -1.30 15.62
C LYS A 192 -17.03 0.01 15.77
N ASP A 193 -16.41 1.02 16.38
CA ASP A 193 -17.09 2.28 16.72
C ASP A 193 -16.32 3.53 16.29
N LEU A 194 -15.20 3.37 15.59
CA LEU A 194 -14.27 4.42 15.15
C LEU A 194 -13.74 5.29 16.31
N LYS A 195 -13.70 4.72 17.52
CA LYS A 195 -13.10 5.39 18.67
C LYS A 195 -11.59 5.46 18.52
N LYS A 196 -11.04 6.65 18.74
CA LYS A 196 -9.60 6.87 18.69
C LYS A 196 -8.89 6.12 19.83
N LEU A 197 -7.90 5.32 19.47
CA LEU A 197 -7.11 4.52 20.41
C LEU A 197 -5.75 5.15 20.67
N ASN A 198 -5.05 5.63 19.61
CA ASN A 198 -3.69 6.13 19.72
C ASN A 198 -3.38 7.18 18.65
N THR A 199 -2.24 7.88 18.83
CA THR A 199 -1.67 8.79 17.84
C THR A 199 -0.16 8.62 17.82
N PHE A 200 0.42 8.40 16.64
CA PHE A 200 1.86 8.29 16.39
C PHE A 200 2.31 9.52 15.60
N LYS A 201 3.37 10.20 16.05
CA LYS A 201 3.87 11.45 15.44
C LYS A 201 5.34 11.70 15.76
N GLY A 202 5.94 12.62 15.01
CA GLY A 202 7.28 13.15 15.27
C GLY A 202 8.41 12.46 14.50
N GLN A 203 8.21 11.27 13.93
CA GLN A 203 9.21 10.67 13.04
C GLN A 203 9.03 11.14 11.59
N ASN A 204 7.76 11.24 11.10
CA ASN A 204 7.44 11.98 9.90
C ASN A 204 7.01 13.41 10.27
N VAL A 205 7.35 14.39 9.43
CA VAL A 205 7.06 15.82 9.60
C VAL A 205 6.35 16.42 8.40
N ASP A 206 6.01 15.58 7.41
CA ASP A 206 5.30 15.92 6.19
C ASP A 206 4.43 14.73 5.78
N ARG A 207 3.73 14.84 4.66
CA ARG A 207 2.81 13.85 4.12
C ARG A 207 3.39 12.43 4.17
N VAL A 208 2.64 11.52 4.78
CA VAL A 208 2.90 10.08 4.70
C VAL A 208 2.13 9.50 3.53
N PHE A 209 2.82 9.00 2.52
CA PHE A 209 2.18 8.42 1.33
C PHE A 209 1.53 7.07 1.59
N GLN A 210 2.23 6.21 2.35
CA GLN A 210 1.75 4.86 2.68
C GLN A 210 2.16 4.47 4.09
N ILE A 211 1.32 3.66 4.72
CA ILE A 211 1.60 3.00 6.00
C ILE A 211 1.34 1.51 5.87
N ASP A 212 2.09 0.72 6.63
CA ASP A 212 1.86 -0.70 6.84
C ASP A 212 1.94 -1.04 8.33
N ILE A 213 1.23 -2.08 8.76
CA ILE A 213 1.29 -2.58 10.12
C ILE A 213 1.39 -4.11 10.11
N LYS A 214 2.37 -4.62 10.85
CA LYS A 214 2.51 -6.04 11.15
C LYS A 214 2.83 -6.20 12.64
N LYS A 215 2.04 -7.00 13.32
CA LYS A 215 2.15 -7.16 14.79
C LYS A 215 2.12 -5.78 15.49
N ASP A 216 3.16 -5.45 16.24
CA ASP A 216 3.28 -4.19 16.99
C ASP A 216 4.09 -3.11 16.23
N THR A 217 4.46 -3.35 14.98
CA THR A 217 5.32 -2.46 14.20
C THR A 217 4.54 -1.77 13.11
N ILE A 218 4.70 -0.45 12.99
CA ILE A 218 4.12 0.39 11.95
C ILE A 218 5.27 0.98 11.15
N LEU A 219 5.19 0.85 9.83
CA LEU A 219 6.06 1.52 8.86
C LEU A 219 5.28 2.66 8.22
N ALA A 220 5.90 3.84 8.13
CA ALA A 220 5.36 5.00 7.44
C ALA A 220 6.36 5.52 6.41
N SER A 221 5.93 5.61 5.16
CA SER A 221 6.72 6.07 4.00
C SER A 221 6.31 7.49 3.65
N GLY A 222 7.25 8.46 3.71
CA GLY A 222 6.92 9.88 3.72
C GLY A 222 7.57 10.75 2.63
N GLN A 223 6.91 11.86 2.34
CA GLN A 223 7.39 12.95 1.49
C GLN A 223 8.64 13.64 2.07
N ASP A 224 8.79 13.59 3.38
CA ASP A 224 9.94 14.10 4.11
C ASP A 224 11.22 13.25 3.94
N ARG A 225 11.21 12.31 2.99
CA ARG A 225 12.32 11.39 2.68
C ARG A 225 12.65 10.45 3.85
N ARG A 226 11.64 10.08 4.63
CA ARG A 226 11.80 9.21 5.80
C ARG A 226 10.96 7.94 5.65
N ALA A 227 11.58 6.83 6.01
CA ALA A 227 10.88 5.62 6.40
C ALA A 227 10.86 5.58 7.93
N ALA A 228 9.72 5.88 8.53
CA ALA A 228 9.57 5.94 9.97
C ALA A 228 9.00 4.63 10.51
N ILE A 229 9.57 4.18 11.63
CA ILE A 229 9.15 2.99 12.36
C ILE A 229 8.56 3.44 13.68
N TYR A 230 7.28 3.10 13.91
CA TYR A 230 6.60 3.28 15.17
C TYR A 230 6.21 1.92 15.76
N PHE A 231 5.91 1.91 17.05
CA PHE A 231 5.55 0.70 17.77
C PHE A 231 4.32 0.92 18.63
N THR A 232 3.38 -0.03 18.63
CA THR A 232 2.18 0.01 19.47
C THR A 232 2.46 -0.45 20.90
N ASN A 233 3.59 -1.14 21.14
CA ASN A 233 4.00 -1.69 22.43
C ASN A 233 4.92 -0.79 23.26
N GLY A 234 5.08 0.49 22.87
CA GLY A 234 5.85 1.48 23.62
C GLY A 234 7.37 1.47 23.40
N LYS A 235 7.88 0.69 22.45
CA LYS A 235 9.29 0.82 22.01
C LYS A 235 9.53 2.22 21.44
N VAL A 236 10.77 2.69 21.54
CA VAL A 236 11.18 4.01 21.02
C VAL A 236 11.09 4.00 19.48
N PRO A 237 10.30 4.90 18.87
CA PRO A 237 10.22 5.03 17.44
C PRO A 237 11.51 5.65 16.86
N PHE A 238 11.79 5.35 15.60
CA PHE A 238 12.91 5.92 14.87
C PHE A 238 12.57 6.08 13.39
N TYR A 239 13.43 6.73 12.62
CA TYR A 239 13.33 6.80 11.17
C TYR A 239 14.67 6.57 10.49
N LYS A 240 14.60 6.14 9.24
CA LYS A 240 15.71 6.09 8.30
C LYS A 240 15.51 7.17 7.25
N SER A 241 16.54 7.97 6.99
CA SER A 241 16.51 9.05 5.99
C SER A 241 17.02 8.54 4.65
N PHE A 242 16.46 9.10 3.58
CA PHE A 242 16.85 8.85 2.18
C PHE A 242 17.10 10.16 1.45
N ASP A 243 17.80 10.10 0.31
CA ASP A 243 18.03 11.28 -0.54
C ASP A 243 16.82 11.59 -1.44
N PHE A 244 15.88 10.65 -1.55
CA PHE A 244 14.67 10.76 -2.37
C PHE A 244 13.39 10.49 -1.57
N LEU A 245 12.23 10.85 -2.14
CA LEU A 245 10.93 10.64 -1.52
C LEU A 245 10.64 9.14 -1.31
N VAL A 246 10.11 8.78 -0.15
CA VAL A 246 9.75 7.39 0.15
C VAL A 246 8.28 7.17 -0.20
N TYR A 247 8.01 6.77 -1.43
CA TYR A 247 6.64 6.65 -1.96
C TYR A 247 5.89 5.42 -1.46
N ALA A 248 6.58 4.30 -1.32
CA ALA A 248 5.98 3.02 -0.98
C ALA A 248 6.80 2.28 0.06
N GLY A 249 6.14 1.47 0.87
CA GLY A 249 6.82 0.62 1.84
C GLY A 249 5.93 -0.48 2.38
N ALA A 250 6.57 -1.59 2.78
CA ALA A 250 5.93 -2.74 3.40
C ALA A 250 6.80 -3.38 4.47
N LEU A 251 6.18 -4.02 5.43
CA LEU A 251 6.79 -4.84 6.47
C LEU A 251 6.76 -6.32 6.09
N SER A 252 7.81 -7.06 6.44
CA SER A 252 7.75 -8.53 6.39
C SER A 252 6.73 -9.07 7.40
N PRO A 253 6.18 -10.29 7.22
CA PRO A 253 5.20 -10.87 8.14
C PRO A 253 5.69 -10.95 9.59
N SER A 254 6.99 -11.19 9.79
CA SER A 254 7.61 -11.18 11.13
C SER A 254 7.79 -9.79 11.72
N SER A 255 7.72 -8.72 10.94
CA SER A 255 8.11 -7.33 11.27
C SER A 255 9.60 -7.14 11.51
N ASN A 256 10.46 -8.06 11.06
CA ASN A 256 11.91 -7.93 11.20
C ASN A 256 12.55 -7.12 10.07
N LEU A 257 11.91 -7.13 8.89
CA LEU A 257 12.39 -6.42 7.70
C LEU A 257 11.35 -5.38 7.27
N ALA A 258 11.85 -4.25 6.78
CA ALA A 258 11.10 -3.28 6.01
C ALA A 258 11.69 -3.17 4.60
N CYS A 259 10.83 -3.03 3.60
CA CYS A 259 11.20 -2.71 2.22
C CYS A 259 10.55 -1.38 1.85
N VAL A 260 11.33 -0.41 1.36
CA VAL A 260 10.84 0.93 1.02
C VAL A 260 11.46 1.42 -0.28
N SER A 261 10.75 2.28 -1.04
CA SER A 261 11.36 3.01 -2.16
C SER A 261 12.51 3.88 -1.63
N SER A 262 13.67 3.89 -2.29
CA SER A 262 14.89 4.42 -1.70
C SER A 262 15.56 5.57 -2.47
N ASP A 263 15.41 5.62 -3.79
CA ASP A 263 16.18 6.54 -4.63
C ASP A 263 15.46 6.92 -5.93
N GLU A 264 16.05 7.86 -6.67
CA GLU A 264 15.57 8.35 -7.97
C GLU A 264 15.70 7.32 -9.11
N ASN A 265 16.44 6.23 -8.91
CA ASN A 265 16.55 5.13 -9.86
C ASN A 265 15.43 4.10 -9.70
N ASN A 266 14.43 4.40 -8.87
CA ASN A 266 13.29 3.53 -8.56
C ASN A 266 13.70 2.22 -7.88
N ASN A 267 14.78 2.20 -7.14
CA ASN A 267 15.17 1.04 -6.35
C ASN A 267 14.36 0.98 -5.05
N ALA A 268 14.27 -0.23 -4.48
CA ALA A 268 13.72 -0.42 -3.14
C ALA A 268 14.80 -0.99 -2.22
N LEU A 269 14.92 -0.42 -1.02
CA LEU A 269 15.86 -0.88 0.00
C LEU A 269 15.13 -1.78 1.01
N VAL A 270 15.70 -2.96 1.25
CA VAL A 270 15.30 -3.84 2.36
C VAL A 270 16.29 -3.66 3.50
N PHE A 271 15.80 -3.35 4.70
CA PHE A 271 16.62 -3.20 5.89
C PHE A 271 16.05 -3.96 7.09
N ASP A 272 16.94 -4.36 8.00
CA ASP A 272 16.61 -4.99 9.28
C ASP A 272 16.16 -3.90 10.27
N ILE A 273 14.94 -4.01 10.77
CA ILE A 273 14.34 -3.01 11.68
C ILE A 273 15.03 -3.00 13.04
N ASN A 274 15.45 -4.17 13.56
CA ASN A 274 16.04 -4.28 14.90
C ASN A 274 17.48 -3.76 14.95
N LYS A 275 18.23 -3.93 13.85
CA LYS A 275 19.62 -3.52 13.73
C LYS A 275 19.81 -2.20 12.99
N ASN A 276 18.80 -1.74 12.27
CA ASN A 276 18.85 -0.61 11.33
C ASN A 276 19.94 -0.78 10.26
N GLU A 277 20.12 -2.03 9.79
CA GLU A 277 21.14 -2.40 8.78
C GLU A 277 20.50 -2.62 7.42
N ASP A 278 21.13 -2.08 6.37
CA ASP A 278 20.77 -2.31 4.97
C ASP A 278 21.13 -3.74 4.58
N LYS A 279 20.19 -4.45 3.96
CA LYS A 279 20.37 -5.86 3.58
C LYS A 279 20.41 -6.04 2.07
N TYR A 280 19.40 -5.53 1.36
CA TYR A 280 19.25 -5.74 -0.08
C TYR A 280 18.77 -4.48 -0.76
N LEU A 281 19.29 -4.23 -1.97
CA LEU A 281 18.80 -3.21 -2.90
C LEU A 281 18.10 -3.91 -4.06
N LEU A 282 16.79 -3.73 -4.17
CA LEU A 282 15.96 -4.32 -5.22
C LEU A 282 15.92 -3.36 -6.41
N THR A 283 16.51 -3.77 -7.53
CA THR A 283 16.77 -2.93 -8.69
C THR A 283 15.88 -3.28 -9.88
N GLN A 284 16.00 -2.51 -10.98
CA GLN A 284 15.33 -2.73 -12.28
C GLN A 284 13.80 -2.45 -12.25
N ASN A 285 13.30 -1.65 -11.33
CA ASN A 285 11.97 -1.07 -11.48
C ASN A 285 12.06 0.10 -12.47
N LYS A 286 11.04 0.23 -13.35
CA LYS A 286 11.08 1.16 -14.49
C LYS A 286 10.55 2.56 -14.20
N ALA A 287 9.73 2.70 -13.17
CA ALA A 287 9.07 3.94 -12.80
C ALA A 287 8.94 4.05 -11.27
N ILE A 288 8.39 5.16 -10.78
CA ILE A 288 8.13 5.40 -9.37
C ILE A 288 7.33 4.24 -8.77
N LEU A 289 7.80 3.72 -7.65
CA LEU A 289 7.16 2.59 -6.98
C LEU A 289 5.81 3.01 -6.41
N THR A 290 4.77 2.26 -6.76
CA THR A 290 3.40 2.54 -6.32
C THR A 290 2.95 1.66 -5.17
N LYS A 291 3.45 0.43 -5.09
CA LYS A 291 3.17 -0.49 -3.98
C LYS A 291 4.26 -1.54 -3.81
N ILE A 292 4.57 -1.85 -2.57
CA ILE A 292 5.44 -2.94 -2.15
C ILE A 292 4.60 -3.90 -1.30
N LEU A 293 4.80 -5.20 -1.45
CA LEU A 293 4.13 -6.22 -0.66
C LEU A 293 5.07 -7.40 -0.41
N PHE A 294 5.30 -7.75 0.86
CA PHE A 294 5.90 -9.03 1.20
C PHE A 294 4.87 -10.15 1.03
N LEU A 295 5.18 -11.12 0.19
CA LEU A 295 4.38 -12.34 0.00
C LEU A 295 4.63 -13.33 1.15
N ASP A 296 5.87 -13.34 1.62
CA ASP A 296 6.38 -14.06 2.79
C ASP A 296 7.69 -13.40 3.27
N GLU A 297 8.47 -14.05 4.14
CA GLU A 297 9.73 -13.48 4.65
C GLU A 297 10.83 -13.28 3.59
N LYS A 298 10.72 -13.95 2.44
CA LYS A 298 11.76 -13.97 1.40
C LYS A 298 11.31 -13.37 0.08
N ASN A 299 10.01 -13.38 -0.20
CA ASN A 299 9.46 -12.99 -1.49
C ASN A 299 8.74 -11.66 -1.41
N ILE A 300 9.07 -10.75 -2.32
CA ILE A 300 8.52 -9.40 -2.40
C ILE A 300 7.97 -9.16 -3.80
N ALA A 301 6.76 -8.60 -3.89
CA ALA A 301 6.17 -8.08 -5.11
C ALA A 301 6.20 -6.54 -5.08
N ILE A 302 6.64 -5.91 -6.17
CA ILE A 302 6.73 -4.46 -6.31
C ILE A 302 6.05 -4.03 -7.61
N SER A 303 5.10 -3.11 -7.51
CA SER A 303 4.56 -2.38 -8.67
C SER A 303 5.17 -0.99 -8.76
N SER A 304 5.25 -0.49 -9.97
CA SER A 304 5.60 0.90 -10.28
C SER A 304 4.51 1.52 -11.16
N ASP A 305 4.63 2.82 -11.45
CA ASP A 305 3.69 3.52 -12.35
C ASP A 305 3.89 3.08 -13.81
N ASP A 306 3.81 1.76 -14.02
CA ASP A 306 3.88 1.09 -15.31
C ASP A 306 3.00 -0.17 -15.34
N GLU A 307 3.08 -0.96 -16.42
CA GLU A 307 2.28 -2.17 -16.62
C GLU A 307 2.91 -3.44 -16.02
N ASN A 308 3.89 -3.33 -15.10
CA ASN A 308 4.59 -4.49 -14.59
C ASN A 308 4.53 -4.59 -13.07
N ILE A 309 4.51 -5.83 -12.58
CA ILE A 309 4.82 -6.17 -11.20
C ILE A 309 6.07 -7.03 -11.20
N ASN A 310 7.11 -6.58 -10.50
CA ASN A 310 8.37 -7.28 -10.33
C ASN A 310 8.36 -8.15 -9.08
N PHE A 311 8.91 -9.37 -9.17
CA PHE A 311 8.99 -10.31 -8.06
C PHE A 311 10.45 -10.58 -7.72
N TYR A 312 10.79 -10.41 -6.44
CA TYR A 312 12.14 -10.55 -5.91
C TYR A 312 12.19 -11.64 -4.85
N ASN A 313 13.31 -12.39 -4.81
CA ASN A 313 13.59 -13.35 -3.76
C ASN A 313 14.86 -12.93 -3.02
N LEU A 314 14.77 -12.70 -1.72
CA LEU A 314 15.86 -12.18 -0.89
C LEU A 314 16.99 -13.18 -0.66
N LYS A 315 16.83 -14.47 -1.06
CA LYS A 315 17.84 -15.52 -0.90
C LYS A 315 18.41 -15.60 0.53
N ILE A 316 17.55 -15.40 1.53
CA ILE A 316 17.91 -15.52 2.94
C ILE A 316 18.29 -16.97 3.18
N LYS A 317 19.54 -17.24 3.60
CA LYS A 317 19.92 -18.60 4.06
C LYS A 317 19.19 -18.91 5.35
N GLU A 318 18.65 -20.11 5.44
CA GLU A 318 18.02 -20.66 6.66
C GLU A 318 19.06 -20.89 7.74
#